data_850f7e3354fc52f72bec7981d328c11c
#
_entry.id   850f7e3354fc52f72bec7981d328c11c
#
_cell.length_a   1.000
_cell.length_b   1.000
_cell.length_c   1.000
_cell.angle_alpha   90.00
_cell.angle_beta   90.00
_cell.angle_gamma   90.00
#
_symmetry.space_group_name_H-M   'P 1'
#
loop_
_entity.id
_entity.type
_entity.pdbx_description
1 polymer ?
#
loop_
_entity_poly.entity_id
_entity_poly.type
_entity_poly.pdbx_seq_one_letter_code
_entity_poly.pdbx_strand_id
1 'polypeptide(L)'
;MIIDTTYLLPLARIDVDVDLLKASVEGRVNVRIEEMTVSLISLFELQAKAAKLGVASSIVHEALEVINKAFRVIPFYTKEIVEVSFSLRKTMPDYFDCVILATAIVLGENLVTEDSLIHTKRDLIEKEYRIKIYDFSSLLKKT
;
A
#
# COMPACT_ATOMS: atom_id res chain seq x y z
N MET A 1 7.38 -3.00 -6.04
CA MET A 1 6.75 -3.40 -4.77
C MET A 1 5.55 -2.52 -4.50
N ILE A 2 4.40 -3.12 -4.26
CA ILE A 2 3.18 -2.38 -3.90
C ILE A 2 3.24 -2.05 -2.42
N ILE A 3 3.00 -0.78 -2.08
CA ILE A 3 2.89 -0.34 -0.69
C ILE A 3 1.46 0.01 -0.34
N ASP A 4 1.03 -0.39 0.87
CA ASP A 4 -0.30 -0.11 1.38
C ASP A 4 -0.46 1.37 1.76
N THR A 5 -1.68 1.84 1.88
CA THR A 5 -2.04 3.22 2.20
C THR A 5 -1.40 3.74 3.48
N THR A 6 -1.27 2.89 4.50
CA THR A 6 -0.67 3.26 5.79
C THR A 6 0.68 3.96 5.64
N TYR A 7 1.50 3.51 4.70
CA TYR A 7 2.84 4.08 4.50
C TYR A 7 2.84 5.44 3.83
N LEU A 8 1.70 5.86 3.28
CA LEU A 8 1.53 7.17 2.66
C LEU A 8 1.01 8.24 3.64
N LEU A 9 0.44 7.82 4.76
CA LEU A 9 -0.20 8.73 5.73
C LEU A 9 0.72 9.82 6.27
N PRO A 10 2.01 9.56 6.54
CA PRO A 10 2.92 10.62 6.99
C PRO A 10 3.05 11.79 6.02
N LEU A 11 2.84 11.57 4.71
CA LEU A 11 2.88 12.65 3.72
C LEU A 11 1.75 13.67 3.93
N ALA A 12 0.64 13.23 4.52
CA ALA A 12 -0.49 14.09 4.90
C ALA A 12 -0.41 14.49 6.39
N ARG A 13 0.76 14.40 7.01
CA ARG A 13 1.02 14.73 8.42
C ARG A 13 0.18 13.93 9.41
N ILE A 14 -0.12 12.68 9.03
CA ILE A 14 -0.80 11.73 9.91
C ILE A 14 0.26 10.79 10.48
N ASP A 15 0.40 10.77 11.80
CA ASP A 15 1.40 9.95 12.47
C ASP A 15 1.04 8.46 12.36
N VAL A 16 2.06 7.64 12.10
CA VAL A 16 1.96 6.19 12.08
C VAL A 16 3.17 5.59 12.82
N ASP A 17 2.99 4.39 13.36
CA ASP A 17 4.05 3.70 14.10
C ASP A 17 5.19 3.22 13.19
N VAL A 18 4.92 3.08 11.90
CA VAL A 18 5.86 2.57 10.92
C VAL A 18 6.00 3.59 9.78
N ASP A 19 7.16 4.20 9.63
CA ASP A 19 7.42 5.18 8.58
C ASP A 19 8.37 4.57 7.54
N LEU A 20 7.78 3.83 6.60
CA LEU A 20 8.53 3.13 5.56
C LEU A 20 9.28 4.11 4.65
N LEU A 21 8.65 5.22 4.30
CA LEU A 21 9.26 6.19 3.38
C LEU A 21 10.49 6.85 4.00
N LYS A 22 10.38 7.24 5.27
CA LYS A 22 11.51 7.78 6.02
C LYS A 22 12.63 6.75 6.15
N ALA A 23 12.28 5.51 6.49
CA ALA A 23 13.25 4.42 6.61
C ALA A 23 13.97 4.15 5.27
N SER A 24 13.24 4.25 4.15
CA SER A 24 13.83 4.09 2.83
C SER A 24 14.83 5.20 2.52
N VAL A 25 14.46 6.45 2.77
CA VAL A 25 15.36 7.61 2.57
C VAL A 25 16.59 7.52 3.46
N GLU A 26 16.44 7.04 4.68
CA GLU A 26 17.54 6.87 5.63
C GLU A 26 18.37 5.60 5.38
N GLY A 27 18.00 4.80 4.40
CA GLY A 27 18.73 3.56 4.07
C GLY A 27 18.55 2.42 5.08
N ARG A 28 17.52 2.47 5.93
CA ARG A 28 17.26 1.45 6.94
C ARG A 28 16.50 0.22 6.41
N VAL A 29 15.92 0.34 5.23
CA VAL A 29 15.26 -0.78 4.54
C VAL A 29 15.90 -0.98 3.18
N ASN A 30 15.74 -2.19 2.61
CA ASN A 30 16.35 -2.53 1.31
C ASN A 30 15.53 -2.06 0.11
N VAL A 31 14.35 -1.49 0.33
CA VAL A 31 13.47 -1.01 -0.73
C VAL A 31 13.67 0.50 -0.91
N ARG A 32 13.94 0.92 -2.14
CA ARG A 32 14.08 2.34 -2.49
C ARG A 32 12.73 2.92 -2.91
N ILE A 33 12.58 4.24 -2.74
CA ILE A 33 11.36 4.95 -3.14
C ILE A 33 11.00 4.67 -4.61
N GLU A 34 12.00 4.63 -5.49
CA GLU A 34 11.81 4.41 -6.92
C GLU A 34 11.25 3.02 -7.26
N GLU A 35 11.37 2.09 -6.34
CA GLU A 35 10.87 0.72 -6.48
C GLU A 35 9.44 0.55 -5.94
N MET A 36 8.89 1.59 -5.33
CA MET A 36 7.57 1.54 -4.71
C MET A 36 6.48 1.95 -5.71
N THR A 37 5.40 1.19 -5.69
CA THR A 37 4.22 1.41 -6.53
C THR A 37 3.00 1.49 -5.62
N VAL A 38 2.05 2.35 -5.94
CA VAL A 38 0.82 2.51 -5.17
C VAL A 38 -0.41 2.29 -6.05
N SER A 39 -1.46 1.76 -5.45
CA SER A 39 -2.76 1.72 -6.11
C SER A 39 -3.40 3.11 -6.07
N LEU A 40 -4.08 3.48 -7.15
CA LEU A 40 -4.87 4.71 -7.18
C LEU A 40 -5.90 4.75 -6.04
N ILE A 41 -6.42 3.60 -5.62
CA ILE A 41 -7.38 3.52 -4.51
C ILE A 41 -6.76 4.03 -3.20
N SER A 42 -5.46 3.90 -3.02
CA SER A 42 -4.77 4.41 -1.82
C SER A 42 -4.83 5.93 -1.73
N LEU A 43 -4.84 6.63 -2.87
CA LEU A 43 -4.99 8.08 -2.88
C LEU A 43 -6.38 8.50 -2.38
N PHE A 44 -7.40 7.73 -2.75
CA PHE A 44 -8.76 7.97 -2.25
C PHE A 44 -8.87 7.64 -0.75
N GLU A 45 -8.30 6.52 -0.32
CA GLU A 45 -8.31 6.11 1.08
C GLU A 45 -7.58 7.12 1.96
N LEU A 46 -6.45 7.65 1.49
CA LEU A 46 -5.71 8.72 2.18
C LEU A 46 -6.60 9.95 2.39
N GLN A 47 -7.31 10.38 1.34
CA GLN A 47 -8.23 11.52 1.42
C GLN A 47 -9.33 11.28 2.46
N ALA A 48 -9.93 10.10 2.43
CA ALA A 48 -11.01 9.75 3.36
C ALA A 48 -10.53 9.77 4.82
N LYS A 49 -9.36 9.20 5.09
CA LYS A 49 -8.77 9.21 6.44
C LYS A 49 -8.40 10.62 6.90
N ALA A 50 -7.79 11.40 6.02
CA ALA A 50 -7.41 12.77 6.33
C ALA A 50 -8.63 13.64 6.61
N ALA A 51 -9.70 13.49 5.83
CA ALA A 51 -10.96 14.21 6.05
C ALA A 51 -11.56 13.85 7.42
N LYS A 52 -11.55 12.58 7.77
CA LYS A 52 -12.06 12.10 9.06
C LYS A 52 -11.26 12.67 10.24
N LEU A 53 -9.96 12.84 10.07
CA LEU A 53 -9.07 13.38 11.10
C LEU A 53 -8.98 14.91 11.09
N GLY A 54 -9.68 15.57 10.19
CA GLY A 54 -9.68 17.04 10.12
C GLY A 54 -8.40 17.65 9.58
N VAL A 55 -7.64 16.93 8.78
CA VAL A 55 -6.45 17.47 8.10
C VAL A 55 -6.87 18.50 7.07
N ALA A 56 -6.18 19.63 7.00
CA ALA A 56 -6.50 20.69 6.05
C ALA A 56 -6.40 20.16 4.60
N SER A 57 -7.37 20.55 3.75
CA SER A 57 -7.41 20.09 2.36
C SER A 57 -6.15 20.46 1.56
N SER A 58 -5.53 21.60 1.86
CA SER A 58 -4.27 22.02 1.21
C SER A 58 -3.12 21.05 1.50
N ILE A 59 -3.05 20.54 2.72
CA ILE A 59 -2.03 19.54 3.11
C ILE A 59 -2.27 18.24 2.38
N VAL A 60 -3.52 17.80 2.31
CA VAL A 60 -3.91 16.59 1.59
C VAL A 60 -3.57 16.71 0.11
N HIS A 61 -3.90 17.84 -0.51
CA HIS A 61 -3.61 18.06 -1.93
C HIS A 61 -2.10 18.02 -2.21
N GLU A 62 -1.28 18.65 -1.37
CA GLU A 62 0.18 18.56 -1.49
C GLU A 62 0.68 17.12 -1.39
N ALA A 63 0.13 16.34 -0.46
CA ALA A 63 0.48 14.92 -0.33
C ALA A 63 0.16 14.13 -1.60
N LEU A 64 -1.02 14.35 -2.19
CA LEU A 64 -1.42 13.70 -3.42
C LEU A 64 -0.51 14.08 -4.60
N GLU A 65 -0.10 15.34 -4.68
CA GLU A 65 0.86 15.76 -5.72
C GLU A 65 2.21 15.08 -5.56
N VAL A 66 2.72 14.98 -4.34
CA VAL A 66 3.98 14.27 -4.05
C VAL A 66 3.87 12.81 -4.46
N ILE A 67 2.77 12.15 -4.10
CA ILE A 67 2.56 10.73 -4.45
C ILE A 67 2.56 10.55 -5.97
N ASN A 68 1.84 11.39 -6.70
CA ASN A 68 1.78 11.28 -8.15
C ASN A 68 3.12 11.53 -8.85
N LYS A 69 4.01 12.32 -8.24
CA LYS A 69 5.34 12.60 -8.78
C LYS A 69 6.37 11.55 -8.41
N ALA A 70 6.28 11.03 -7.18
CA ALA A 70 7.32 10.15 -6.63
C ALA A 70 7.09 8.67 -6.92
N PHE A 71 5.83 8.25 -7.09
CA PHE A 71 5.47 6.84 -7.21
C PHE A 71 4.78 6.55 -8.53
N ARG A 72 4.93 5.31 -8.98
CA ARG A 72 4.07 4.76 -10.03
C ARG A 72 2.69 4.50 -9.41
N VAL A 73 1.66 5.08 -10.00
CA VAL A 73 0.27 4.94 -9.52
C VAL A 73 -0.51 4.07 -10.49
N ILE A 74 -1.10 2.99 -10.01
CA ILE A 74 -1.81 2.00 -10.83
C ILE A 74 -3.32 2.17 -10.68
N PRO A 75 -4.06 2.30 -11.79
CA PRO A 75 -5.52 2.35 -11.76
C PRO A 75 -6.12 1.10 -11.13
N PHE A 76 -7.25 1.25 -10.45
CA PHE A 76 -7.94 0.11 -9.82
C PHE A 76 -9.09 -0.45 -10.66
N TYR A 77 -9.38 0.14 -11.82
CA TYR A 77 -10.56 -0.16 -12.62
C TYR A 77 -10.27 -0.97 -13.88
N THR A 78 -9.08 -1.56 -13.99
CA THR A 78 -8.79 -2.49 -15.09
C THR A 78 -9.55 -3.79 -14.87
N LYS A 79 -9.87 -4.48 -15.98
CA LYS A 79 -10.62 -5.73 -15.92
C LYS A 79 -9.99 -6.75 -14.98
N GLU A 80 -8.68 -6.94 -15.10
CA GLU A 80 -7.94 -7.93 -14.32
C GLU A 80 -7.97 -7.62 -12.82
N ILE A 81 -7.75 -6.37 -12.45
CA ILE A 81 -7.77 -5.95 -11.04
C ILE A 81 -9.16 -6.09 -10.47
N VAL A 82 -10.20 -5.72 -11.21
CA VAL A 82 -11.60 -5.87 -10.77
C VAL A 82 -11.93 -7.35 -10.54
N GLU A 83 -11.57 -8.22 -11.47
CA GLU A 83 -11.84 -9.66 -11.35
C GLU A 83 -11.16 -10.26 -10.11
N VAL A 84 -9.88 -9.96 -9.90
CA VAL A 84 -9.14 -10.47 -8.75
C VAL A 84 -9.68 -9.88 -7.45
N SER A 85 -10.00 -8.58 -7.44
CA SER A 85 -10.58 -7.92 -6.27
C SER A 85 -11.90 -8.58 -5.84
N PHE A 86 -12.76 -8.89 -6.79
CA PHE A 86 -14.05 -9.55 -6.51
C PHE A 86 -13.84 -10.98 -5.99
N SER A 87 -12.86 -11.70 -6.53
CA SER A 87 -12.49 -13.02 -6.03
C SER A 87 -12.00 -12.95 -4.58
N LEU A 88 -11.12 -12.01 -4.27
CA LEU A 88 -10.58 -11.82 -2.91
C LEU A 88 -11.67 -11.40 -1.93
N ARG A 89 -12.67 -10.63 -2.37
CA ARG A 89 -13.77 -10.15 -1.52
C ARG A 89 -14.57 -11.29 -0.90
N LYS A 90 -14.54 -12.48 -1.48
CA LYS A 90 -15.22 -13.65 -0.92
C LYS A 90 -14.67 -14.05 0.45
N THR A 91 -13.41 -13.75 0.72
CA THR A 91 -12.74 -14.11 1.98
C THR A 91 -12.15 -12.93 2.74
N MET A 92 -12.16 -11.73 2.15
CA MET A 92 -11.63 -10.52 2.76
C MET A 92 -12.71 -9.44 2.79
N PRO A 93 -13.08 -8.94 3.99
CA PRO A 93 -14.23 -8.04 4.13
C PRO A 93 -13.98 -6.61 3.65
N ASP A 94 -12.74 -6.13 3.70
CA ASP A 94 -12.42 -4.76 3.29
C ASP A 94 -12.07 -4.72 1.80
N TYR A 95 -12.88 -4.02 1.01
CA TYR A 95 -12.67 -3.97 -0.43
C TYR A 95 -11.43 -3.16 -0.82
N PHE A 96 -11.05 -2.14 -0.05
CA PHE A 96 -9.80 -1.42 -0.31
C PHE A 96 -8.60 -2.36 -0.25
N ASP A 97 -8.57 -3.22 0.77
CA ASP A 97 -7.51 -4.22 0.92
C ASP A 97 -7.52 -5.22 -0.24
N CYS A 98 -8.72 -5.62 -0.70
CA CYS A 98 -8.84 -6.49 -1.88
C CYS A 98 -8.22 -5.85 -3.11
N VAL A 99 -8.49 -4.57 -3.35
CA VAL A 99 -7.97 -3.85 -4.52
C VAL A 99 -6.45 -3.71 -4.45
N ILE A 100 -5.91 -3.39 -3.29
CA ILE A 100 -4.46 -3.23 -3.11
C ILE A 100 -3.75 -4.57 -3.32
N LEU A 101 -4.25 -5.62 -2.71
CA LEU A 101 -3.70 -6.97 -2.90
C LEU A 101 -3.86 -7.45 -4.36
N ALA A 102 -5.02 -7.20 -4.97
CA ALA A 102 -5.25 -7.52 -6.37
C ALA A 102 -4.27 -6.83 -7.30
N THR A 103 -3.91 -5.58 -7.00
CA THR A 103 -2.92 -4.84 -7.78
C THR A 103 -1.56 -5.54 -7.74
N ALA A 104 -1.13 -5.98 -6.56
CA ALA A 104 0.11 -6.74 -6.42
C ALA A 104 0.06 -8.05 -7.22
N ILE A 105 -1.04 -8.78 -7.11
CA ILE A 105 -1.22 -10.07 -7.81
C ILE A 105 -1.18 -9.87 -9.33
N VAL A 106 -1.94 -8.92 -9.85
CA VAL A 106 -2.03 -8.69 -11.31
C VAL A 106 -0.69 -8.23 -11.89
N LEU A 107 0.04 -7.37 -11.16
CA LEU A 107 1.35 -6.89 -11.61
C LEU A 107 2.48 -7.89 -11.34
N GLY A 108 2.22 -8.96 -10.59
CA GLY A 108 3.27 -9.89 -10.18
C GLY A 108 4.31 -9.25 -9.28
N GLU A 109 3.92 -8.25 -8.49
CA GLU A 109 4.80 -7.55 -7.56
C GLU A 109 4.53 -7.96 -6.12
N ASN A 110 5.53 -7.84 -5.28
CA ASN A 110 5.38 -8.10 -3.85
C ASN A 110 4.61 -6.97 -3.18
N LEU A 111 3.97 -7.26 -2.06
CA LEU A 111 3.17 -6.32 -1.27
C LEU A 111 3.83 -6.09 0.08
N VAL A 112 3.85 -4.84 0.53
CA VAL A 112 4.17 -4.50 1.92
C VAL A 112 2.95 -3.89 2.58
N THR A 113 2.52 -4.46 3.70
CA THR A 113 1.32 -4.06 4.43
C THR A 113 1.46 -4.41 5.91
N GLU A 114 0.80 -3.63 6.77
CA GLU A 114 0.66 -3.95 8.19
C GLU A 114 -0.67 -4.64 8.51
N ASP A 115 -1.50 -4.91 7.51
CA ASP A 115 -2.83 -5.49 7.73
C ASP A 115 -2.76 -6.90 8.32
N SER A 116 -3.34 -7.09 9.52
CA SER A 116 -3.26 -8.35 10.25
C SER A 116 -3.98 -9.50 9.55
N LEU A 117 -5.10 -9.22 8.87
CA LEU A 117 -5.85 -10.25 8.18
C LEU A 117 -5.08 -10.78 6.97
N ILE A 118 -4.45 -9.90 6.21
CA ILE A 118 -3.60 -10.29 5.08
C ILE A 118 -2.45 -11.16 5.59
N HIS A 119 -1.80 -10.76 6.68
CA HIS A 119 -0.70 -11.56 7.26
C HIS A 119 -1.17 -12.90 7.82
N THR A 120 -2.37 -12.98 8.36
CA THR A 120 -2.96 -14.25 8.78
C THR A 120 -3.09 -15.22 7.59
N LYS A 121 -3.38 -14.71 6.41
CA LYS A 121 -3.55 -15.49 5.18
C LYS A 121 -2.31 -15.52 4.30
N ARG A 122 -1.18 -14.98 4.77
CA ARG A 122 0.04 -14.79 3.98
C ARG A 122 0.50 -16.05 3.25
N ASP A 123 0.64 -17.15 3.98
CA ASP A 123 1.18 -18.39 3.39
C ASP A 123 0.31 -18.90 2.24
N LEU A 124 -1.01 -18.83 2.41
CA LEU A 124 -1.96 -19.23 1.38
C LEU A 124 -1.88 -18.31 0.16
N ILE A 125 -1.82 -17.00 0.39
CA ILE A 125 -1.75 -16.00 -0.68
C ILE A 125 -0.44 -16.14 -1.46
N GLU A 126 0.68 -16.25 -0.75
CA GLU A 126 2.00 -16.40 -1.39
C GLU A 126 2.08 -17.67 -2.24
N LYS A 127 1.51 -18.76 -1.74
CA LYS A 127 1.49 -20.02 -2.47
C LYS A 127 0.61 -19.96 -3.72
N GLU A 128 -0.58 -19.39 -3.59
CA GLU A 128 -1.57 -19.34 -4.67
C GLU A 128 -1.18 -18.36 -5.77
N TYR A 129 -0.70 -17.17 -5.40
CA TYR A 129 -0.46 -16.08 -6.35
C TYR A 129 1.01 -15.85 -6.66
N ARG A 130 1.93 -16.53 -5.99
CA ARG A 130 3.38 -16.46 -6.24
C ARG A 130 3.96 -15.05 -6.05
N ILE A 131 3.42 -14.30 -5.11
CA ILE A 131 3.99 -13.03 -4.64
C ILE A 131 4.44 -13.19 -3.21
N LYS A 132 5.25 -12.25 -2.72
CA LYS A 132 5.66 -12.19 -1.31
C LYS A 132 4.92 -11.05 -0.61
N ILE A 133 4.58 -11.27 0.65
CA ILE A 133 3.94 -10.27 1.51
C ILE A 133 4.87 -9.96 2.67
N TYR A 134 5.21 -8.68 2.80
CA TYR A 134 6.11 -8.18 3.85
C TYR A 134 5.37 -7.22 4.75
N ASP A 135 5.89 -7.04 5.97
CA ASP A 135 5.59 -5.89 6.82
C ASP A 135 6.84 -5.01 6.95
N PHE A 136 6.70 -3.88 7.62
CA PHE A 136 7.82 -2.96 7.83
C PHE A 136 8.99 -3.64 8.55
N SER A 137 8.67 -4.40 9.59
CA SER A 137 9.69 -5.08 10.41
C SER A 137 10.53 -6.04 9.57
N SER A 138 9.91 -6.78 8.66
CA SER A 138 10.63 -7.74 7.80
C SER A 138 11.52 -7.08 6.75
N LEU A 139 11.29 -5.80 6.45
CA LEU A 139 12.10 -5.05 5.48
C LEU A 139 13.31 -4.35 6.11
N LEU A 140 13.34 -4.20 7.43
CA LEU A 140 14.46 -3.55 8.11
C LEU A 140 15.74 -4.33 7.88
N LYS A 141 16.83 -3.59 7.60
CA LYS A 141 18.16 -4.19 7.48
C LYS A 141 18.60 -4.74 8.83
N LYS A 142 19.18 -5.93 8.82
CA LYS A 142 19.81 -6.50 10.01
C LYS A 142 21.13 -5.79 10.25
N THR A 143 21.35 -5.39 11.49
CA THR A 143 22.63 -4.84 11.93
C THR A 143 23.60 -5.93 12.32
#